data_faa3e5853eed9d69b02b4c12be9bc7ff
#
_entry.id   faa3e5853eed9d69b02b4c12be9bc7ff
#
_cell.length_a   1.000
_cell.length_b   1.000
_cell.length_c   1.000
_cell.angle_alpha   90.00
_cell.angle_beta   90.00
_cell.angle_gamma   90.00
#
_symmetry.space_group_name_H-M   'P 1'
#
loop_
_entity.id
_entity.type
_entity.pdbx_description
1 polymer ?
#
loop_
_entity_poly.entity_id
_entity_poly.type
_entity_poly.pdbx_seq_one_letter_code
_entity_poly.pdbx_strand_id
1 'polypeptide(L)'
;IGTQRGTTGYIYCSDDFGDDAVVAYDNGLTAVQALNNGQVDAVVIDNAPAKEYVAANPGLKVLDTSYAEEDYAIGLAKGSALEDAVNAALEELKADGTLQAIVDKYITAE
;
A
#
# COMPACT_ATOMS: atom_id res chain seq x y z
N ILE A 1 -2.45 -13.49 -9.77
CA ILE A 1 -2.07 -12.22 -9.14
C ILE A 1 -1.76 -12.49 -7.68
N GLY A 2 -0.56 -12.10 -7.22
CA GLY A 2 -0.18 -12.14 -5.81
C GLY A 2 -0.62 -10.87 -5.08
N THR A 3 -1.16 -11.02 -3.88
CA THR A 3 -1.59 -9.91 -3.02
C THR A 3 -1.23 -10.18 -1.58
N GLN A 4 -1.24 -9.17 -0.73
CA GLN A 4 -1.14 -9.36 0.72
C GLN A 4 -2.53 -9.56 1.31
N ARG A 5 -2.69 -10.61 2.12
CA ARG A 5 -3.95 -10.94 2.80
C ARG A 5 -4.46 -9.77 3.65
N GLY A 6 -5.76 -9.50 3.57
CA GLY A 6 -6.43 -8.48 4.38
C GLY A 6 -6.15 -7.03 3.95
N THR A 7 -5.60 -6.82 2.76
CA THR A 7 -5.40 -5.48 2.18
C THR A 7 -6.50 -5.14 1.18
N THR A 8 -6.65 -3.86 0.87
CA THR A 8 -7.55 -3.38 -0.19
C THR A 8 -7.13 -3.90 -1.56
N GLY A 9 -5.83 -4.06 -1.83
CA GLY A 9 -5.34 -4.69 -3.05
C GLY A 9 -5.85 -6.11 -3.25
N TYR A 10 -5.93 -6.91 -2.16
CA TYR A 10 -6.55 -8.23 -2.22
C TYR A 10 -8.04 -8.13 -2.59
N ILE A 11 -8.78 -7.23 -1.92
CA ILE A 11 -10.23 -7.06 -2.14
C ILE A 11 -10.50 -6.65 -3.59
N TYR A 12 -9.82 -5.60 -4.08
CA TYR A 12 -10.00 -5.13 -5.45
C TYR A 12 -9.67 -6.19 -6.51
N CYS A 13 -8.57 -6.91 -6.32
CA CYS A 13 -8.21 -7.97 -7.26
C CYS A 13 -9.23 -9.12 -7.25
N SER A 14 -9.74 -9.51 -6.08
CA SER A 14 -10.77 -10.54 -6.00
C SER A 14 -12.09 -10.11 -6.63
N ASP A 15 -12.49 -8.86 -6.43
CA ASP A 15 -13.72 -8.30 -7.03
C ASP A 15 -13.60 -8.18 -8.56
N ASP A 16 -12.45 -7.75 -9.08
CA ASP A 16 -12.27 -7.49 -10.51
C ASP A 16 -11.94 -8.75 -11.32
N PHE A 17 -11.18 -9.69 -10.75
CA PHE A 17 -10.64 -10.86 -11.48
C PHE A 17 -11.15 -12.20 -10.97
N GLY A 18 -11.86 -12.22 -9.85
CA GLY A 18 -12.33 -13.42 -9.16
C GLY A 18 -11.26 -14.08 -8.27
N ASP A 19 -11.73 -14.79 -7.25
CA ASP A 19 -10.86 -15.40 -6.24
C ASP A 19 -9.89 -16.43 -6.82
N ASP A 20 -10.27 -17.13 -7.88
CA ASP A 20 -9.43 -18.12 -8.56
C ASP A 20 -8.17 -17.51 -9.23
N ALA A 21 -8.22 -16.22 -9.55
CA ALA A 21 -7.10 -15.49 -10.14
C ALA A 21 -6.15 -14.86 -9.11
N VAL A 22 -6.50 -14.91 -7.81
CA VAL A 22 -5.80 -14.16 -6.76
C VAL A 22 -5.25 -15.11 -5.70
N VAL A 23 -3.95 -14.94 -5.39
CA VAL A 23 -3.28 -15.67 -4.31
C VAL A 23 -2.93 -14.68 -3.21
N ALA A 24 -3.53 -14.87 -2.03
CA ALA A 24 -3.28 -14.05 -0.85
C ALA A 24 -2.12 -14.59 -0.03
N TYR A 25 -1.04 -13.83 0.06
CA TYR A 25 0.13 -14.12 0.89
C TYR A 25 0.06 -13.38 2.23
N ASP A 26 0.78 -13.86 3.23
CA ASP A 26 0.76 -13.26 4.57
C ASP A 26 1.46 -11.89 4.62
N ASN A 27 2.40 -11.64 3.71
CA ASN A 27 3.09 -10.35 3.58
C ASN A 27 3.54 -10.10 2.14
N GLY A 28 3.93 -8.85 1.87
CA GLY A 28 4.38 -8.42 0.54
C GLY A 28 5.66 -9.10 0.08
N LEU A 29 6.59 -9.37 0.98
CA LEU A 29 7.84 -10.06 0.64
C LEU A 29 7.59 -11.46 0.07
N THR A 30 6.69 -12.22 0.68
CA THR A 30 6.33 -13.56 0.20
C THR A 30 5.64 -13.51 -1.17
N ALA A 31 4.78 -12.52 -1.39
CA ALA A 31 4.15 -12.29 -2.70
C ALA A 31 5.21 -11.99 -3.79
N VAL A 32 6.19 -11.14 -3.48
CA VAL A 32 7.28 -10.81 -4.42
C VAL A 32 8.20 -12.01 -4.68
N GLN A 33 8.47 -12.83 -3.66
CA GLN A 33 9.22 -14.09 -3.84
C GLN A 33 8.46 -15.05 -4.75
N ALA A 34 7.14 -15.16 -4.61
CA ALA A 34 6.31 -15.97 -5.50
C ALA A 34 6.35 -15.47 -6.95
N LEU A 35 6.38 -14.15 -7.16
CA LEU A 35 6.57 -13.55 -8.48
C LEU A 35 7.94 -13.92 -9.08
N ASN A 36 9.02 -13.77 -8.32
CA ASN A 36 10.37 -14.14 -8.76
C ASN A 36 10.49 -15.63 -9.10
N ASN A 37 9.74 -16.49 -8.41
CA ASN A 37 9.72 -17.93 -8.65
C ASN A 37 8.74 -18.37 -9.75
N GLY A 38 8.04 -17.44 -10.40
CA GLY A 38 7.08 -17.73 -11.45
C GLY A 38 5.78 -18.41 -10.97
N GLN A 39 5.47 -18.30 -9.68
CA GLN A 39 4.24 -18.83 -9.09
C GLN A 39 3.03 -17.91 -9.31
N VAL A 40 3.28 -16.64 -9.50
CA VAL A 40 2.31 -15.62 -9.91
C VAL A 40 2.92 -14.76 -11.01
N ASP A 41 2.08 -14.12 -11.81
CA ASP A 41 2.51 -13.31 -12.96
C ASP A 41 2.65 -11.82 -12.62
N ALA A 42 1.98 -11.38 -11.56
CA ALA A 42 2.00 -10.00 -11.06
C ALA A 42 1.75 -9.97 -9.56
N VAL A 43 2.14 -8.88 -8.93
CA VAL A 43 1.81 -8.56 -7.53
C VAL A 43 1.14 -7.20 -7.49
N VAL A 44 0.02 -7.11 -6.77
CA VAL A 44 -0.67 -5.85 -6.47
C VAL A 44 -0.45 -5.51 -5.00
N ILE A 45 0.20 -4.39 -4.77
CA ILE A 45 0.63 -3.91 -3.46
C ILE A 45 0.77 -2.39 -3.48
N ASP A 46 0.80 -1.74 -2.33
CA ASP A 46 1.07 -0.31 -2.20
C ASP A 46 2.35 0.11 -2.94
N ASN A 47 2.30 1.28 -3.55
CA ASN A 47 3.38 1.79 -4.41
C ASN A 47 4.72 1.96 -3.69
N ALA A 48 4.73 2.44 -2.44
CA ALA A 48 5.97 2.65 -1.69
C ALA A 48 6.73 1.33 -1.43
N PRO A 49 6.12 0.30 -0.80
CA PRO A 49 6.78 -1.00 -0.68
C PRO A 49 7.07 -1.68 -2.02
N ALA A 50 6.25 -1.47 -3.06
CA ALA A 50 6.52 -2.01 -4.39
C ALA A 50 7.87 -1.51 -4.94
N LYS A 51 8.16 -0.22 -4.81
CA LYS A 51 9.43 0.38 -5.25
C LYS A 51 10.63 -0.18 -4.49
N GLU A 52 10.53 -0.37 -3.19
CA GLU A 52 11.59 -0.98 -2.39
C GLU A 52 11.86 -2.43 -2.80
N TYR A 53 10.81 -3.22 -3.03
CA TYR A 53 10.96 -4.60 -3.49
C TYR A 53 11.59 -4.67 -4.87
N VAL A 54 11.21 -3.80 -5.80
CA VAL A 54 11.80 -3.74 -7.14
C VAL A 54 13.27 -3.33 -7.07
N ALA A 55 13.64 -2.36 -6.22
CA ALA A 55 15.04 -1.98 -6.03
C ALA A 55 15.91 -3.13 -5.52
N ALA A 56 15.35 -4.00 -4.67
CA ALA A 56 16.05 -5.16 -4.13
C ALA A 56 16.01 -6.41 -5.04
N ASN A 57 15.18 -6.42 -6.08
CA ASN A 57 14.96 -7.57 -6.97
C ASN A 57 15.16 -7.19 -8.45
N PRO A 58 16.38 -7.22 -8.95
CA PRO A 58 16.66 -6.95 -10.36
C PRO A 58 15.83 -7.84 -11.29
N GLY A 59 15.20 -7.26 -12.28
CA GLY A 59 14.32 -7.96 -13.22
C GLY A 59 12.82 -7.73 -12.98
N LEU A 60 12.45 -7.20 -11.83
CA LEU A 60 11.09 -6.71 -11.56
C LEU A 60 10.97 -5.23 -11.91
N LYS A 61 9.76 -4.80 -12.19
CA LYS A 61 9.42 -3.38 -12.41
C LYS A 61 8.05 -3.05 -11.79
N VAL A 62 7.89 -1.82 -11.36
CA VAL A 62 6.57 -1.25 -11.10
C VAL A 62 6.00 -0.77 -12.44
N LEU A 63 4.73 -1.08 -12.72
CA LEU A 63 4.06 -0.59 -13.92
C LEU A 63 3.73 0.90 -13.78
N ASP A 64 3.75 1.64 -14.88
CA ASP A 64 3.46 3.09 -14.91
C ASP A 64 1.94 3.40 -14.82
N THR A 65 1.13 2.41 -14.50
CA THR A 65 -0.32 2.53 -14.34
C THR A 65 -0.72 2.45 -12.89
N SER A 66 -1.55 3.37 -12.43
CA SER A 66 -2.22 3.32 -11.13
C SER A 66 -3.40 2.34 -11.22
N TYR A 67 -3.41 1.29 -10.39
CA TYR A 67 -4.54 0.36 -10.32
C TYR A 67 -5.68 0.95 -9.48
N ALA A 68 -5.35 1.53 -8.32
CA ALA A 68 -6.26 2.25 -7.46
C ALA A 68 -5.53 3.41 -6.75
N GLU A 69 -6.26 4.47 -6.46
CA GLU A 69 -5.79 5.56 -5.61
C GLU A 69 -6.60 5.55 -4.32
N GLU A 70 -5.93 5.61 -3.18
CA GLU A 70 -6.54 5.50 -1.86
C GLU A 70 -6.01 6.58 -0.93
N ASP A 71 -6.90 7.06 -0.06
CA ASP A 71 -6.53 7.90 1.07
C ASP A 71 -6.32 7.08 2.33
N TYR A 72 -5.38 7.50 3.17
CA TYR A 72 -5.18 6.93 4.50
C TYR A 72 -5.82 7.82 5.55
N ALA A 73 -6.38 7.21 6.58
CA ALA A 73 -7.02 7.93 7.68
C ALA A 73 -6.70 7.28 9.02
N ILE A 74 -6.78 8.07 10.08
CA ILE A 74 -6.66 7.60 11.46
C ILE A 74 -8.05 7.15 11.93
N GLY A 75 -8.19 5.85 12.25
CA GLY A 75 -9.42 5.30 12.80
C GLY A 75 -9.52 5.52 14.31
N LEU A 76 -10.67 6.03 14.76
CA LEU A 76 -11.00 6.24 16.17
C LEU A 76 -12.31 5.51 16.50
N ALA A 77 -12.52 5.21 17.78
CA ALA A 77 -13.81 4.71 18.23
C ALA A 77 -14.89 5.77 17.97
N LYS A 78 -16.07 5.34 17.53
CA LYS A 78 -17.20 6.25 17.27
C LYS A 78 -17.54 7.06 18.51
N GLY A 79 -17.60 8.39 18.38
CA GLY A 79 -17.83 9.31 19.47
C GLY A 79 -16.60 9.58 20.35
N SER A 80 -15.40 9.21 19.89
CA SER A 80 -14.15 9.53 20.62
C SER A 80 -13.94 11.02 20.78
N ALA A 81 -13.62 11.44 21.99
CA ALA A 81 -13.25 12.83 22.29
C ALA A 81 -11.88 13.25 21.67
N LEU A 82 -11.13 12.30 21.09
CA LEU A 82 -9.84 12.56 20.44
C LEU A 82 -9.98 13.06 19.00
N GLU A 83 -11.14 12.93 18.37
CA GLU A 83 -11.33 13.25 16.95
C GLU A 83 -10.96 14.71 16.64
N ASP A 84 -11.50 15.65 17.40
CA ASP A 84 -11.22 17.08 17.20
C ASP A 84 -9.73 17.40 17.43
N ALA A 85 -9.12 16.82 18.46
CA ALA A 85 -7.71 17.06 18.79
C ALA A 85 -6.78 16.47 17.71
N VAL A 86 -7.08 15.28 17.19
CA VAL A 86 -6.30 14.64 16.11
C VAL A 86 -6.43 15.45 14.82
N ASN A 87 -7.64 15.86 14.44
CA ASN A 87 -7.86 16.69 13.27
C ASN A 87 -7.13 18.04 13.37
N ALA A 88 -7.20 18.71 14.54
CA ALA A 88 -6.48 19.96 14.76
C ALA A 88 -4.97 19.79 14.65
N ALA A 89 -4.40 18.72 15.21
CA ALA A 89 -2.98 18.40 15.10
C ALA A 89 -2.57 18.13 13.64
N LEU A 90 -3.36 17.39 12.88
CA LEU A 90 -3.10 17.16 11.47
C LEU A 90 -3.10 18.45 10.65
N GLU A 91 -4.03 19.36 10.90
CA GLU A 91 -4.07 20.66 10.23
C GLU A 91 -2.83 21.51 10.55
N GLU A 92 -2.36 21.53 11.81
CA GLU A 92 -1.12 22.20 12.18
C GLU A 92 0.11 21.59 11.47
N LEU A 93 0.21 20.26 11.45
CA LEU A 93 1.32 19.53 10.80
C LEU A 93 1.33 19.72 9.28
N LYS A 94 0.16 19.88 8.67
CA LYS A 94 0.05 20.26 7.25
C LYS A 94 0.52 21.70 7.03
N ALA A 95 0.05 22.63 7.87
CA ALA A 95 0.31 24.05 7.71
C ALA A 95 1.80 24.40 7.90
N ASP A 96 2.50 23.76 8.82
CA ASP A 96 3.92 24.00 9.11
C ASP A 96 4.89 23.16 8.27
N GLY A 97 4.37 22.26 7.40
CA GLY A 97 5.16 21.40 6.52
C GLY A 97 5.73 20.14 7.19
N THR A 98 5.49 19.92 8.49
CA THR A 98 6.01 18.75 9.22
C THR A 98 5.45 17.45 8.67
N LEU A 99 4.13 17.40 8.35
CA LEU A 99 3.51 16.21 7.77
C LEU A 99 4.15 15.85 6.43
N GLN A 100 4.38 16.83 5.57
CA GLN A 100 5.03 16.59 4.27
C GLN A 100 6.47 16.09 4.47
N ALA A 101 7.23 16.65 5.39
CA ALA A 101 8.58 16.19 5.69
C ALA A 101 8.62 14.74 6.21
N ILE A 102 7.60 14.31 6.96
CA ILE A 102 7.46 12.91 7.40
C ILE A 102 7.15 12.01 6.19
N VAL A 103 6.19 12.42 5.34
CA VAL A 103 5.86 11.69 4.12
C VAL A 103 7.09 11.52 3.22
N ASP A 104 7.82 12.60 2.96
CA ASP A 104 9.02 12.58 2.13
C ASP A 104 10.15 11.71 2.69
N LYS A 105 10.19 11.55 4.02
CA LYS A 105 11.18 10.72 4.68
C LYS A 105 10.87 9.23 4.64
N TYR A 106 9.60 8.85 4.79
CA TYR A 106 9.19 7.46 4.99
C TYR A 106 8.43 6.87 3.82
N ILE A 107 7.79 7.71 3.01
CA ILE A 107 7.04 7.32 1.82
C ILE A 107 7.72 7.98 0.62
N THR A 108 8.87 7.44 0.26
CA THR A 108 9.63 7.98 -0.87
C THR A 108 8.96 7.66 -2.19
N ALA A 109 8.81 8.67 -3.04
CA ALA A 109 8.17 8.58 -4.34
C ALA A 109 9.16 8.28 -5.49
N GLU A 110 10.23 7.58 -5.19
CA GLU A 110 11.23 7.19 -6.21
C GLU A 110 11.01 5.82 -6.78
#